data_a75d43f5f4bc4e7ec85aa113d4c7e0e7
#
_entry.id   a75d43f5f4bc4e7ec85aa113d4c7e0e7
#
_cell.length_a   1.000
_cell.length_b   1.000
_cell.length_c   1.000
_cell.angle_alpha   90.00
_cell.angle_beta   90.00
_cell.angle_gamma   90.00
#
_symmetry.space_group_name_H-M   'P 1'
#
loop_
_entity.id
_entity.type
_entity.pdbx_description
1 polymer ?
#
loop_
_entity_poly.entity_id
_entity_poly.type
_entity_poly.pdbx_seq_one_letter_code
_entity_poly.pdbx_strand_id
1 'polypeptide(L)'
;VYEASRNLAITEIKVVTPMGPTTGISLGADTELPLLVPVLRAGLGMLDAALAVLPEARTGFIGLKRNEDTLQPDVYLDTVPGDLRGQPVMVLDPMLATAGSAIHACQSLRNANAGAITVVCVLSAPEGVEALRAAGTADAHVTASIDSHLNEIGYIVPGLGDAGDRQFGVD
;
A
#
# COMPACT_ATOMS: atom_id res chain seq x y z
N VAL A 1 -2.66 1.99 7.23
CA VAL A 1 -1.35 2.70 7.35
C VAL A 1 -0.89 2.74 8.80
N TYR A 2 -1.70 3.21 9.76
CA TYR A 2 -1.30 3.27 11.18
C TYR A 2 -0.73 1.94 11.70
N GLU A 3 -1.42 0.82 11.49
CA GLU A 3 -0.91 -0.51 11.87
C GLU A 3 0.36 -0.90 11.11
N ALA A 4 0.43 -0.57 9.83
CA ALA A 4 1.60 -0.86 8.99
C ALA A 4 2.85 -0.02 9.38
N SER A 5 2.66 1.11 10.07
CA SER A 5 3.76 1.98 10.52
C SER A 5 4.24 1.70 11.95
N ARG A 6 3.62 0.75 12.68
CA ARG A 6 3.96 0.48 14.09
C ARG A 6 5.42 0.08 14.35
N ASN A 7 6.08 -0.47 13.35
CA ASN A 7 7.45 -0.95 13.46
C ASN A 7 8.50 0.08 13.00
N LEU A 8 8.08 1.31 12.67
CA LEU A 8 9.02 2.38 12.35
C LEU A 8 9.85 2.73 13.59
N ALA A 9 11.14 2.95 13.40
CA ALA A 9 12.04 3.30 14.49
C ALA A 9 11.65 4.66 15.09
N ILE A 10 11.61 4.71 16.40
CA ILE A 10 11.30 5.93 17.17
C ILE A 10 12.50 6.35 18.02
N THR A 11 12.61 7.64 18.26
CA THR A 11 13.65 8.23 19.14
C THR A 11 12.98 9.05 20.23
N GLU A 12 13.51 8.95 21.44
CA GLU A 12 13.12 9.83 22.53
C GLU A 12 13.66 11.25 22.31
N ILE A 13 12.80 12.24 22.49
CA ILE A 13 13.14 13.65 22.38
C ILE A 13 12.76 14.39 23.67
N LYS A 14 13.54 15.43 24.01
CA LYS A 14 13.16 16.34 25.08
C LYS A 14 12.09 17.30 24.59
N VAL A 15 11.00 17.38 25.31
CA VAL A 15 9.87 18.29 25.06
C VAL A 15 9.67 19.18 26.28
N VAL A 16 9.42 20.46 26.06
CA VAL A 16 9.06 21.40 27.11
C VAL A 16 7.57 21.72 26.98
N THR A 17 6.81 21.34 27.97
CA THR A 17 5.39 21.68 28.09
C THR A 17 5.23 22.95 28.92
N PRO A 18 4.04 23.58 28.97
CA PRO A 18 3.77 24.71 29.87
C PRO A 18 4.02 24.41 31.36
N MET A 19 4.02 23.12 31.74
CA MET A 19 4.22 22.69 33.13
C MET A 19 5.65 22.23 33.44
N GLY A 20 6.51 22.10 32.41
CA GLY A 20 7.90 21.72 32.59
C GLY A 20 8.44 20.75 31.53
N PRO A 21 9.71 20.37 31.67
CA PRO A 21 10.34 19.43 30.73
C PRO A 21 9.79 18.01 30.92
N THR A 22 9.67 17.29 29.80
CA THR A 22 9.28 15.88 29.75
C THR A 22 9.96 15.18 28.58
N THR A 23 9.80 13.87 28.48
CA THR A 23 10.24 13.08 27.34
C THR A 23 9.04 12.81 26.43
N GLY A 24 9.19 13.13 25.15
CA GLY A 24 8.30 12.73 24.07
C GLY A 24 8.95 11.70 23.17
N ILE A 25 8.24 11.23 22.17
CA ILE A 25 8.76 10.38 21.12
C ILE A 25 8.57 11.06 19.76
N SER A 26 9.51 10.82 18.85
CA SER A 26 9.44 11.23 17.47
C SER A 26 9.90 10.07 16.57
N LEU A 27 9.58 10.10 15.30
CA LEU A 27 10.30 9.27 14.34
C LEU A 27 11.78 9.65 14.41
N GLY A 28 12.67 8.66 14.42
CA GLY A 28 14.12 8.91 14.48
C GLY A 28 14.56 9.77 13.29
N ALA A 29 15.56 10.65 13.51
CA ALA A 29 16.10 11.46 12.43
C ALA A 29 16.65 10.62 11.26
N ASP A 30 17.12 9.40 11.57
CA ASP A 30 17.64 8.44 10.60
C ASP A 30 16.58 7.40 10.18
N THR A 31 15.31 7.57 10.59
CA THR A 31 14.23 6.67 10.19
C THR A 31 13.88 6.90 8.74
N GLU A 32 14.22 5.95 7.90
CA GLU A 32 13.82 5.99 6.50
C GLU A 32 12.31 5.71 6.39
N LEU A 33 11.56 6.78 6.03
CA LEU A 33 10.14 6.66 5.82
C LEU A 33 9.83 5.84 4.57
N PRO A 34 8.78 5.03 4.58
CA PRO A 34 8.37 4.29 3.41
C PRO A 34 7.93 5.25 2.28
N LEU A 35 8.28 4.90 1.04
CA LEU A 35 7.63 5.48 -0.13
C LEU A 35 6.18 4.99 -0.16
N LEU A 36 5.23 5.91 -0.24
CA LEU A 36 3.81 5.58 -0.41
C LEU A 36 3.51 5.40 -1.89
N VAL A 37 3.00 4.23 -2.26
CA VAL A 37 2.72 3.89 -3.66
C VAL A 37 1.27 3.46 -3.81
N PRO A 38 0.34 4.41 -4.07
CA PRO A 38 -1.03 4.06 -4.43
C PRO A 38 -1.07 3.40 -5.81
N VAL A 39 -1.77 2.28 -5.89
CA VAL A 39 -2.12 1.64 -7.16
C VAL A 39 -3.34 2.36 -7.75
N LEU A 40 -3.13 3.07 -8.83
CA LEU A 40 -4.18 3.87 -9.45
C LEU A 40 -5.15 2.96 -10.21
N ARG A 41 -6.45 3.34 -10.20
CA ARG A 41 -7.07 4.57 -9.65
C ARG A 41 -7.43 4.43 -8.16
N ALA A 42 -7.93 3.26 -7.73
CA ALA A 42 -8.56 3.05 -6.43
C ALA A 42 -7.67 3.38 -5.22
N GLY A 43 -6.37 3.08 -5.29
CA GLY A 43 -5.40 3.39 -4.24
C GLY A 43 -5.26 4.87 -3.91
N LEU A 44 -5.65 5.77 -4.84
CA LEU A 44 -5.59 7.21 -4.60
C LEU A 44 -6.46 7.64 -3.40
N GLY A 45 -7.61 6.99 -3.21
CA GLY A 45 -8.48 7.27 -2.06
C GLY A 45 -7.89 6.95 -0.69
N MET A 46 -6.78 6.21 -0.64
CA MET A 46 -6.06 5.91 0.61
C MET A 46 -4.91 6.90 0.87
N LEU A 47 -4.48 7.67 -0.13
CA LEU A 47 -3.25 8.46 -0.07
C LEU A 47 -3.32 9.59 0.95
N ASP A 48 -4.40 10.37 0.96
CA ASP A 48 -4.55 11.49 1.90
C ASP A 48 -4.55 11.02 3.35
N ALA A 49 -5.22 9.90 3.63
CA ALA A 49 -5.21 9.29 4.96
C ALA A 49 -3.82 8.74 5.33
N ALA A 50 -3.07 8.24 4.35
CA ALA A 50 -1.70 7.77 4.58
C ALA A 50 -0.76 8.94 4.89
N LEU A 51 -0.86 10.04 4.15
CA LEU A 51 -0.08 11.27 4.38
C LEU A 51 -0.47 11.96 5.69
N ALA A 52 -1.72 11.83 6.16
CA ALA A 52 -2.09 12.33 7.48
C ALA A 52 -1.37 11.58 8.62
N VAL A 53 -0.99 10.31 8.41
CA VAL A 53 -0.23 9.50 9.38
C VAL A 53 1.28 9.69 9.19
N LEU A 54 1.74 9.82 7.96
CA LEU A 54 3.15 9.95 7.58
C LEU A 54 3.35 11.19 6.69
N PRO A 55 3.25 12.41 7.25
CA PRO A 55 3.20 13.65 6.46
C PRO A 55 4.49 13.95 5.68
N GLU A 56 5.62 13.42 6.10
CA GLU A 56 6.91 13.61 5.44
C GLU A 56 7.25 12.50 4.44
N ALA A 57 6.37 11.48 4.30
CA ALA A 57 6.59 10.39 3.36
C ALA A 57 6.47 10.88 1.91
N ARG A 58 7.40 10.42 1.07
CA ARG A 58 7.34 10.67 -0.37
C ARG A 58 6.31 9.74 -1.01
N THR A 59 5.83 10.14 -2.20
CA THR A 59 4.83 9.37 -2.94
C THR A 59 5.33 9.07 -4.36
N GLY A 60 5.15 7.84 -4.79
CA GLY A 60 5.25 7.40 -6.19
C GLY A 60 3.90 6.81 -6.62
N PHE A 61 3.62 6.74 -7.91
CA PHE A 61 2.35 6.26 -8.43
C PHE A 61 2.60 5.11 -9.40
N ILE A 62 1.81 4.04 -9.27
CA ILE A 62 1.75 2.96 -10.27
C ILE A 62 0.32 2.89 -10.77
N GLY A 63 0.13 3.16 -12.06
CA GLY A 63 -1.16 3.04 -12.73
C GLY A 63 -1.22 1.74 -13.52
N LEU A 64 -2.18 0.89 -13.19
CA LEU A 64 -2.41 -0.40 -13.82
C LEU A 64 -3.78 -0.44 -14.47
N LYS A 65 -3.84 -0.97 -15.69
CA LYS A 65 -5.06 -1.26 -16.40
C LYS A 65 -5.07 -2.75 -16.78
N ARG A 66 -6.20 -3.40 -16.59
CA ARG A 66 -6.36 -4.78 -17.05
C ARG A 66 -6.39 -4.79 -18.58
N ASN A 67 -5.52 -5.56 -19.18
CA ASN A 67 -5.57 -5.83 -20.60
C ASN A 67 -6.69 -6.85 -20.87
N GLU A 68 -7.64 -6.49 -21.71
CA GLU A 68 -8.82 -7.34 -22.00
C GLU A 68 -8.48 -8.59 -22.80
N ASP A 69 -7.42 -8.53 -23.63
CA ASP A 69 -7.00 -9.65 -24.47
C ASP A 69 -6.13 -10.65 -23.72
N THR A 70 -5.17 -10.15 -22.92
CA THR A 70 -4.19 -11.00 -22.23
C THR A 70 -4.55 -11.30 -20.78
N LEU A 71 -5.51 -10.57 -20.21
CA LEU A 71 -5.91 -10.55 -18.80
C LEU A 71 -4.77 -10.20 -17.83
N GLN A 72 -3.63 -9.72 -18.36
CA GLN A 72 -2.49 -9.26 -17.58
C GLN A 72 -2.61 -7.76 -17.27
N PRO A 73 -2.00 -7.26 -16.19
CA PRO A 73 -1.97 -5.84 -15.91
C PRO A 73 -0.98 -5.14 -16.86
N ASP A 74 -1.47 -4.11 -17.58
CA ASP A 74 -0.65 -3.18 -18.34
C ASP A 74 -0.35 -1.94 -17.50
N VAL A 75 0.93 -1.55 -17.43
CA VAL A 75 1.36 -0.33 -16.75
C VAL A 75 1.15 0.86 -17.68
N TYR A 76 0.29 1.79 -17.30
CA TYR A 76 0.10 3.04 -18.04
C TYR A 76 0.76 4.26 -17.36
N LEU A 77 1.14 4.12 -16.10
CA LEU A 77 1.86 5.15 -15.35
C LEU A 77 2.80 4.47 -14.35
N ASP A 78 4.05 4.91 -14.32
CA ASP A 78 5.00 4.60 -13.27
C ASP A 78 5.84 5.85 -12.99
N THR A 79 5.76 6.38 -11.78
CA THR A 79 6.56 7.53 -11.32
C THR A 79 7.49 7.16 -10.17
N VAL A 80 7.63 5.86 -9.91
CA VAL A 80 8.55 5.34 -8.91
C VAL A 80 9.99 5.58 -9.38
N PRO A 81 10.91 6.02 -8.52
CA PRO A 81 12.34 6.11 -8.88
C PRO A 81 12.88 4.75 -9.38
N GLY A 82 13.65 4.77 -10.45
CA GLY A 82 14.23 3.55 -11.04
C GLY A 82 15.19 2.78 -10.12
N ASP A 83 15.68 3.41 -9.04
CA ASP A 83 16.46 2.76 -7.98
C ASP A 83 16.06 3.34 -6.62
N LEU A 84 15.43 2.53 -5.80
CA LEU A 84 14.96 2.88 -4.45
C LEU A 84 16.04 2.67 -3.38
N ARG A 85 17.16 2.04 -3.73
CA ARG A 85 18.33 1.86 -2.84
C ARG A 85 18.01 1.22 -1.50
N GLY A 86 17.05 0.33 -1.47
CA GLY A 86 16.61 -0.34 -0.24
C GLY A 86 15.53 0.42 0.55
N GLN A 87 15.02 1.56 0.05
CA GLN A 87 13.95 2.29 0.71
C GLN A 87 12.73 1.38 0.94
N PRO A 88 12.15 1.35 2.16
CA PRO A 88 10.90 0.65 2.40
C PRO A 88 9.75 1.27 1.61
N VAL A 89 8.74 0.45 1.28
CA VAL A 89 7.59 0.88 0.48
C VAL A 89 6.29 0.42 1.12
N MET A 90 5.27 1.26 1.11
CA MET A 90 3.88 0.90 1.38
C MET A 90 3.07 1.01 0.10
N VAL A 91 2.64 -0.12 -0.44
CA VAL A 91 1.70 -0.19 -1.57
C VAL A 91 0.29 -0.03 -1.03
N LEU A 92 -0.46 0.94 -1.57
CA LEU A 92 -1.82 1.25 -1.15
C LEU A 92 -2.80 0.80 -2.22
N ASP A 93 -3.56 -0.25 -1.94
CA ASP A 93 -4.60 -0.77 -2.82
C ASP A 93 -5.80 -1.18 -1.96
N PRO A 94 -6.98 -0.54 -2.08
CA PRO A 94 -8.09 -0.80 -1.18
C PRO A 94 -8.62 -2.23 -1.23
N MET A 95 -8.45 -2.94 -2.35
CA MET A 95 -9.07 -4.24 -2.58
C MET A 95 -8.06 -5.29 -3.03
N LEU A 96 -7.73 -6.23 -2.16
CA LEU A 96 -6.92 -7.40 -2.53
C LEU A 96 -7.85 -8.56 -2.94
N ALA A 97 -8.32 -8.53 -4.20
CA ALA A 97 -9.18 -9.58 -4.75
C ALA A 97 -8.34 -10.77 -5.25
N THR A 98 -7.92 -10.77 -6.51
CA THR A 98 -7.02 -11.80 -7.08
C THR A 98 -5.54 -11.55 -6.81
N ALA A 99 -5.21 -10.40 -6.24
CA ALA A 99 -3.86 -9.88 -6.01
C ALA A 99 -3.03 -9.54 -7.28
N GLY A 100 -3.56 -9.69 -8.48
CA GLY A 100 -2.80 -9.46 -9.71
C GLY A 100 -2.13 -8.08 -9.77
N SER A 101 -2.87 -7.01 -9.48
CA SER A 101 -2.34 -5.64 -9.46
C SER A 101 -1.29 -5.44 -8.37
N ALA A 102 -1.55 -5.92 -7.17
CA ALA A 102 -0.63 -5.79 -6.04
C ALA A 102 0.69 -6.56 -6.31
N ILE A 103 0.61 -7.79 -6.81
CA ILE A 103 1.79 -8.60 -7.17
C ILE A 103 2.61 -7.88 -8.25
N HIS A 104 1.96 -7.36 -9.29
CA HIS A 104 2.65 -6.65 -10.37
C HIS A 104 3.35 -5.37 -9.85
N ALA A 105 2.65 -4.57 -9.04
CA ALA A 105 3.23 -3.39 -8.41
C ALA A 105 4.43 -3.76 -7.52
N CYS A 106 4.30 -4.77 -6.66
CA CYS A 106 5.40 -5.24 -5.82
C CYS A 106 6.58 -5.75 -6.64
N GLN A 107 6.35 -6.45 -7.75
CA GLN A 107 7.42 -6.92 -8.64
C GLN A 107 8.17 -5.74 -9.29
N SER A 108 7.45 -4.71 -9.76
CA SER A 108 8.07 -3.48 -10.29
C SER A 108 8.96 -2.80 -9.23
N LEU A 109 8.47 -2.71 -7.99
CA LEU A 109 9.21 -2.14 -6.87
C LEU A 109 10.45 -2.97 -6.51
N ARG A 110 10.36 -4.30 -6.53
CA ARG A 110 11.54 -5.18 -6.35
C ARG A 110 12.59 -4.95 -7.43
N ASN A 111 12.16 -4.81 -8.68
CA ASN A 111 13.06 -4.51 -9.80
C ASN A 111 13.74 -3.14 -9.65
N ALA A 112 13.10 -2.20 -8.95
CA ALA A 112 13.65 -0.90 -8.56
C ALA A 112 14.45 -0.94 -7.25
N ASN A 113 14.89 -2.09 -6.77
CA ASN A 113 15.66 -2.27 -5.54
C ASN A 113 14.96 -1.71 -4.28
N ALA A 114 13.63 -1.90 -4.17
CA ALA A 114 12.91 -1.59 -2.94
C ALA A 114 13.40 -2.47 -1.77
N GLY A 115 13.42 -1.90 -0.59
CA GLY A 115 13.60 -2.62 0.67
C GLY A 115 12.36 -3.41 1.06
N ALA A 116 11.94 -3.31 2.32
CA ALA A 116 10.73 -3.98 2.78
C ALA A 116 9.48 -3.42 2.08
N ILE A 117 8.66 -4.29 1.50
CA ILE A 117 7.40 -3.94 0.84
C ILE A 117 6.23 -4.41 1.69
N THR A 118 5.39 -3.47 2.13
CA THR A 118 4.14 -3.74 2.83
C THR A 118 2.95 -3.38 1.94
N VAL A 119 2.09 -4.34 1.65
CA VAL A 119 0.80 -4.07 0.97
C VAL A 119 -0.25 -3.72 2.00
N VAL A 120 -0.92 -2.60 1.81
CA VAL A 120 -1.95 -2.08 2.73
C VAL A 120 -3.28 -2.03 2.00
N CYS A 121 -4.24 -2.81 2.51
CA CYS A 121 -5.59 -2.92 1.94
C CYS A 121 -6.67 -2.51 2.94
N VAL A 122 -7.84 -2.20 2.44
CA VAL A 122 -9.06 -2.06 3.25
C VAL A 122 -9.74 -3.42 3.36
N LEU A 123 -9.87 -4.13 2.25
CA LEU A 123 -10.58 -5.40 2.16
C LEU A 123 -9.78 -6.40 1.33
N SER A 124 -9.77 -7.66 1.76
CA SER A 124 -9.06 -8.73 1.08
C SER A 124 -9.94 -9.97 0.95
N ALA A 125 -9.69 -10.77 -0.09
CA ALA A 125 -10.20 -12.13 -0.19
C ALA A 125 -9.12 -13.14 0.21
N PRO A 126 -9.47 -14.30 0.78
CA PRO A 126 -8.50 -15.35 1.13
C PRO A 126 -7.64 -15.77 -0.05
N GLU A 127 -8.23 -15.87 -1.24
CA GLU A 127 -7.54 -16.23 -2.49
C GLU A 127 -6.46 -15.22 -2.86
N GLY A 128 -6.76 -13.91 -2.69
CA GLY A 128 -5.79 -12.85 -2.94
C GLY A 128 -4.65 -12.84 -1.93
N VAL A 129 -4.95 -13.09 -0.66
CA VAL A 129 -3.94 -13.20 0.40
C VAL A 129 -2.99 -14.36 0.11
N GLU A 130 -3.53 -15.51 -0.28
CA GLU A 130 -2.72 -16.68 -0.62
C GLU A 130 -1.88 -16.45 -1.88
N ALA A 131 -2.47 -15.84 -2.92
CA ALA A 131 -1.76 -15.52 -4.15
C ALA A 131 -0.60 -14.54 -3.91
N LEU A 132 -0.83 -13.47 -3.12
CA LEU A 132 0.22 -12.51 -2.76
C LEU A 132 1.35 -13.17 -1.98
N ARG A 133 0.98 -14.05 -1.02
CA ARG A 133 1.94 -14.82 -0.22
C ARG A 133 2.76 -15.78 -1.09
N ALA A 134 2.11 -16.50 -1.98
CA ALA A 134 2.77 -17.44 -2.89
C ALA A 134 3.73 -16.76 -3.87
N ALA A 135 3.41 -15.53 -4.31
CA ALA A 135 4.26 -14.74 -5.17
C ALA A 135 5.55 -14.27 -4.50
N GLY A 136 5.57 -14.13 -3.16
CA GLY A 136 6.76 -13.74 -2.39
C GLY A 136 7.30 -12.34 -2.73
N THR A 137 6.50 -11.48 -3.34
CA THR A 137 6.92 -10.15 -3.77
C THR A 137 6.75 -9.07 -2.69
N ALA A 138 5.89 -9.31 -1.71
CA ALA A 138 5.69 -8.46 -0.53
C ALA A 138 6.20 -9.14 0.74
N ASP A 139 6.72 -8.36 1.69
CA ASP A 139 7.19 -8.86 3.00
C ASP A 139 6.07 -8.90 4.03
N ALA A 140 5.08 -8.01 3.88
CA ALA A 140 3.94 -7.92 4.77
C ALA A 140 2.67 -7.52 4.03
N HIS A 141 1.53 -7.94 4.57
CA HIS A 141 0.20 -7.54 4.13
C HIS A 141 -0.61 -7.12 5.35
N VAL A 142 -1.18 -5.93 5.29
CA VAL A 142 -2.04 -5.36 6.33
C VAL A 142 -3.39 -5.02 5.72
N THR A 143 -4.44 -5.62 6.23
CA THR A 143 -5.83 -5.38 5.78
C THR A 143 -6.74 -5.14 6.97
N ALA A 144 -7.79 -4.33 6.77
CA ALA A 144 -8.77 -4.09 7.84
C ALA A 144 -9.73 -5.27 7.99
N SER A 145 -10.04 -5.98 6.90
CA SER A 145 -10.89 -7.16 6.92
C SER A 145 -10.51 -8.16 5.84
N ILE A 146 -10.83 -9.42 6.09
CA ILE A 146 -10.80 -10.49 5.08
C ILE A 146 -12.23 -11.00 4.94
N ASP A 147 -12.77 -10.88 3.74
CA ASP A 147 -14.12 -11.35 3.40
C ASP A 147 -14.10 -12.83 2.99
N SER A 148 -15.29 -13.35 2.62
CA SER A 148 -15.52 -14.79 2.51
C SER A 148 -14.72 -15.43 1.36
N HIS A 149 -14.85 -14.90 0.14
CA HIS A 149 -14.31 -15.51 -1.08
C HIS A 149 -14.42 -14.56 -2.29
N LEU A 150 -13.89 -14.98 -3.43
CA LEU A 150 -14.14 -14.35 -4.73
C LEU A 150 -15.28 -15.03 -5.45
N ASN A 151 -16.14 -14.24 -6.13
CA ASN A 151 -17.13 -14.80 -7.04
C ASN A 151 -16.49 -15.21 -8.40
N GLU A 152 -17.31 -15.74 -9.32
CA GLU A 152 -16.88 -16.28 -10.62
C GLU A 152 -16.16 -15.23 -11.52
N ILE A 153 -16.44 -13.95 -11.32
CA ILE A 153 -15.81 -12.84 -12.07
C ILE A 153 -14.70 -12.13 -11.29
N GLY A 154 -14.31 -12.68 -10.12
CA GLY A 154 -13.18 -12.19 -9.33
C GLY A 154 -13.47 -11.02 -8.40
N TYR A 155 -14.74 -10.76 -8.06
CA TYR A 155 -15.12 -9.78 -7.05
C TYR A 155 -15.17 -10.41 -5.66
N ILE A 156 -14.80 -9.65 -4.65
CA ILE A 156 -14.87 -10.05 -3.24
C ILE A 156 -16.32 -10.12 -2.79
N VAL A 157 -16.68 -11.19 -2.07
CA VAL A 157 -18.02 -11.42 -1.53
C VAL A 157 -17.95 -11.53 0.00
N PRO A 158 -18.80 -10.76 0.73
CA PRO A 158 -19.80 -9.77 0.29
C PRO A 158 -19.18 -8.54 -0.38
N GLY A 159 -17.97 -8.13 -0.03
CA GLY A 159 -17.22 -7.06 -0.66
C GLY A 159 -17.92 -5.70 -0.70
N LEU A 160 -17.47 -4.87 -1.66
CA LEU A 160 -18.05 -3.55 -1.90
C LEU A 160 -18.13 -3.20 -3.40
N GLY A 161 -17.94 -4.16 -4.30
CA GLY A 161 -17.88 -3.94 -5.73
C GLY A 161 -16.55 -3.36 -6.20
N ASP A 162 -16.53 -2.57 -7.27
CA ASP A 162 -15.33 -1.86 -7.73
C ASP A 162 -15.07 -0.62 -6.89
N ALA A 163 -13.91 -0.61 -6.21
CA ALA A 163 -13.54 0.48 -5.32
C ALA A 163 -13.22 1.78 -6.09
N GLY A 164 -12.66 1.67 -7.30
CA GLY A 164 -12.34 2.82 -8.13
C GLY A 164 -13.60 3.51 -8.64
N ASP A 165 -14.52 2.75 -9.20
CA ASP A 165 -15.76 3.28 -9.74
C ASP A 165 -16.62 3.91 -8.63
N ARG A 166 -16.68 3.26 -7.46
CA ARG A 166 -17.40 3.83 -6.30
C ARG A 166 -16.79 5.10 -5.74
N GLN A 167 -15.46 5.26 -5.82
CA GLN A 167 -14.79 6.47 -5.34
C GLN A 167 -14.95 7.64 -6.31
N PHE A 168 -14.92 7.37 -7.62
CA PHE A 168 -14.81 8.39 -8.65
C PHE A 168 -16.08 8.56 -9.47
N GLY A 169 -17.15 7.80 -9.18
CA GLY A 169 -18.46 7.94 -9.82
C GLY A 169 -18.44 7.63 -11.32
N VAL A 170 -17.64 6.66 -11.73
CA VAL A 170 -17.60 6.17 -13.11
C VAL A 170 -18.42 4.88 -13.16
N ASP A 171 -19.47 4.85 -13.98
CA ASP A 171 -20.30 3.66 -14.26
C ASP A 171 -19.68 2.82 -15.39
#